data_aa85136fbc6009789b58c3bc2a082b31
#
_entry.id   aa85136fbc6009789b58c3bc2a082b31
#
_cell.length_a   1.000
_cell.length_b   1.000
_cell.length_c   1.000
_cell.angle_alpha   90.00
_cell.angle_beta   90.00
_cell.angle_gamma   90.00
#
_symmetry.space_group_name_H-M   'P 1'
#
loop_
_entity.id
_entity.type
_entity.pdbx_description
1 polymer ?
#
loop_
_entity_poly.entity_id
_entity_poly.type
_entity_poly.pdbx_seq_one_letter_code
_entity_poly.pdbx_strand_id
1 'polypeptide(L)'
;MLRLFTALFISLFLGFPALAVTPLDHAHAHNDYWHERPLFDALDHGFMSIEADIMLRDGRLLVGHTASELSDERTLQALYLDPLQALIRDQGGKVYPGQDQPLILLVDLKQDGPDTYRALEKLLPAYADMLTSYRDGVVTPGAVTLVLTGSSAWQVLRMEKERYAFTDASYVELNLNMPPEAMVMLSQKWTQITHWKGEGPLNENEDRFIRKIIAKGHERGAKVRFYATPDEPGPGRDAVWTYLLDAGVDLINTDDLDGLSDFFAARAASAEK
;
A
#
# COMPACT_ATOMS: atom_id res chain seq x y z
N MET A 1 64.39 -21.31 -19.97
CA MET A 1 63.35 -21.43 -18.91
C MET A 1 62.79 -20.06 -18.63
N LEU A 2 61.62 -19.78 -19.20
CA LEU A 2 60.89 -18.47 -19.06
C LEU A 2 59.82 -18.63 -17.98
N ARG A 3 59.96 -17.93 -16.85
CA ARG A 3 58.97 -17.96 -15.76
C ARG A 3 57.93 -16.91 -16.03
N LEU A 4 56.69 -17.33 -16.35
CA LEU A 4 55.52 -16.45 -16.40
C LEU A 4 55.10 -16.12 -14.96
N PHE A 5 55.12 -14.85 -14.61
CA PHE A 5 54.46 -14.31 -13.42
C PHE A 5 53.01 -13.94 -13.79
N THR A 6 52.07 -14.72 -13.29
CA THR A 6 50.64 -14.37 -13.37
C THR A 6 50.30 -13.42 -12.22
N ALA A 7 50.08 -12.15 -12.53
CA ALA A 7 49.59 -11.17 -11.56
C ALA A 7 48.08 -11.38 -11.36
N LEU A 8 47.69 -11.78 -10.17
CA LEU A 8 46.30 -11.89 -9.73
C LEU A 8 45.79 -10.50 -9.34
N PHE A 9 44.99 -9.87 -10.21
CA PHE A 9 44.28 -8.63 -9.86
C PHE A 9 43.07 -8.97 -8.99
N ILE A 10 43.16 -8.73 -7.68
CA ILE A 10 42.04 -8.75 -6.76
C ILE A 10 41.35 -7.37 -6.86
N SER A 11 40.24 -7.32 -7.58
CA SER A 11 39.37 -6.15 -7.57
C SER A 11 38.62 -6.09 -6.25
N LEU A 12 39.05 -5.19 -5.36
CA LEU A 12 38.37 -4.88 -4.13
C LEU A 12 37.13 -4.05 -4.48
N PHE A 13 35.97 -4.65 -4.58
CA PHE A 13 34.68 -3.95 -4.64
C PHE A 13 34.44 -3.33 -3.26
N LEU A 14 34.80 -2.07 -3.10
CA LEU A 14 34.32 -1.24 -2.00
C LEU A 14 32.83 -0.94 -2.29
N GLY A 15 31.95 -1.84 -1.84
CA GLY A 15 30.54 -1.57 -1.78
C GLY A 15 30.33 -0.42 -0.78
N PHE A 16 29.98 0.79 -1.26
CA PHE A 16 29.41 1.80 -0.40
C PHE A 16 28.12 1.21 0.17
N PRO A 17 27.88 1.26 1.49
CA PRO A 17 26.59 0.90 2.01
C PRO A 17 25.56 1.82 1.34
N ALA A 18 24.63 1.27 0.57
CA ALA A 18 23.43 2.01 0.19
C ALA A 18 22.82 2.54 1.49
N LEU A 19 22.54 3.83 1.57
CA LEU A 19 21.82 4.40 2.70
C LEU A 19 20.50 3.60 2.78
N ALA A 20 20.28 2.95 3.92
CA ALA A 20 19.06 2.20 4.13
C ALA A 20 17.89 3.19 4.04
N VAL A 21 16.95 2.92 3.14
CA VAL A 21 15.72 3.70 3.03
C VAL A 21 14.98 3.63 4.36
N THR A 22 14.58 4.79 4.90
CA THR A 22 13.77 4.84 6.13
C THR A 22 12.31 4.60 5.76
N PRO A 23 11.66 3.55 6.28
CA PRO A 23 10.25 3.31 6.00
C PRO A 23 9.37 4.45 6.51
N LEU A 24 8.40 4.84 5.69
CA LEU A 24 7.38 5.86 5.98
C LEU A 24 6.06 5.14 6.31
N ASP A 25 5.82 4.86 7.58
CA ASP A 25 4.68 4.06 8.06
C ASP A 25 3.31 4.66 7.70
N HIS A 26 3.27 5.97 7.45
CA HIS A 26 2.06 6.73 7.11
C HIS A 26 1.93 7.06 5.62
N ALA A 27 2.79 6.53 4.74
CA ALA A 27 2.78 6.86 3.32
C ALA A 27 2.06 5.78 2.50
N HIS A 28 1.13 6.22 1.64
CA HIS A 28 0.42 5.37 0.68
C HIS A 28 0.58 5.91 -0.74
N ALA A 29 1.25 5.11 -1.58
CA ALA A 29 1.41 5.37 -3.02
C ALA A 29 0.11 4.99 -3.74
N HIS A 30 -0.71 5.98 -4.06
CA HIS A 30 -1.91 5.83 -4.85
C HIS A 30 -1.54 5.76 -6.34
N ASN A 31 -2.25 4.97 -7.14
CA ASN A 31 -1.96 4.77 -8.56
C ASN A 31 -0.49 4.46 -8.88
N ASP A 32 0.20 3.70 -8.03
CA ASP A 32 1.63 3.42 -8.15
C ASP A 32 2.03 2.88 -9.53
N TYR A 33 1.16 2.15 -10.20
CA TYR A 33 1.37 1.60 -11.55
C TYR A 33 1.54 2.66 -12.65
N TRP A 34 1.32 3.95 -12.38
CA TRP A 34 1.60 5.07 -13.30
C TRP A 34 3.04 5.56 -13.23
N HIS A 35 3.79 5.22 -12.19
CA HIS A 35 5.21 5.57 -12.09
C HIS A 35 6.05 4.82 -13.12
N GLU A 36 7.24 5.33 -13.39
CA GLU A 36 8.17 4.76 -14.38
C GLU A 36 8.58 3.33 -13.99
N ARG A 37 8.82 3.10 -12.68
CA ARG A 37 9.15 1.80 -12.10
C ARG A 37 8.12 1.43 -11.03
N PRO A 38 6.90 0.95 -11.41
CA PRO A 38 5.89 0.54 -10.45
C PRO A 38 6.48 -0.34 -9.34
N LEU A 39 5.99 -0.19 -8.12
CA LEU A 39 6.53 -0.77 -6.90
C LEU A 39 7.87 -0.14 -6.47
N PHE A 40 8.87 -0.12 -7.34
CA PHE A 40 10.23 0.26 -6.97
C PHE A 40 10.37 1.74 -6.67
N ASP A 41 9.66 2.61 -7.40
CA ASP A 41 9.68 4.05 -7.10
C ASP A 41 9.10 4.32 -5.70
N ALA A 42 7.99 3.69 -5.34
CA ALA A 42 7.42 3.80 -4.00
C ALA A 42 8.34 3.20 -2.92
N LEU A 43 8.97 2.03 -3.19
CA LEU A 43 9.91 1.42 -2.25
C LEU A 43 11.17 2.26 -2.03
N ASP A 44 11.71 2.89 -3.07
CA ASP A 44 12.88 3.75 -2.97
C ASP A 44 12.59 5.03 -2.14
N HIS A 45 11.31 5.44 -2.05
CA HIS A 45 10.83 6.52 -1.18
C HIS A 45 10.40 6.05 0.22
N GLY A 46 10.47 4.76 0.52
CA GLY A 46 10.14 4.22 1.84
C GLY A 46 8.66 3.97 2.09
N PHE A 47 7.80 4.00 1.09
CA PHE A 47 6.37 3.82 1.26
C PHE A 47 6.02 2.43 1.80
N MET A 48 5.16 2.39 2.82
CA MET A 48 4.70 1.16 3.47
C MET A 48 3.32 0.70 3.00
N SER A 49 2.70 1.44 2.08
CA SER A 49 1.42 1.08 1.45
C SER A 49 1.45 1.49 -0.01
N ILE A 50 1.10 0.57 -0.91
CA ILE A 50 1.23 0.71 -2.37
C ILE A 50 -0.04 0.19 -3.03
N GLU A 51 -0.61 0.94 -3.99
CA GLU A 51 -1.85 0.58 -4.68
C GLU A 51 -1.61 0.10 -6.11
N ALA A 52 -2.25 -1.02 -6.45
CA ALA A 52 -2.28 -1.57 -7.80
C ALA A 52 -3.72 -1.80 -8.26
N ASP A 53 -4.13 -1.15 -9.35
CA ASP A 53 -5.42 -1.39 -9.99
C ASP A 53 -5.35 -2.61 -10.90
N ILE A 54 -6.32 -3.52 -10.79
CA ILE A 54 -6.34 -4.72 -11.61
C ILE A 54 -7.68 -4.97 -12.31
N MET A 55 -7.58 -5.59 -13.47
CA MET A 55 -8.70 -6.12 -14.23
C MET A 55 -8.42 -7.56 -14.67
N LEU A 56 -9.45 -8.40 -14.58
CA LEU A 56 -9.38 -9.76 -15.14
C LEU A 56 -9.61 -9.72 -16.66
N ARG A 57 -8.64 -10.22 -17.43
CA ARG A 57 -8.74 -10.38 -18.90
C ARG A 57 -8.13 -11.72 -19.31
N ASP A 58 -8.91 -12.53 -19.97
CA ASP A 58 -8.50 -13.85 -20.50
C ASP A 58 -7.78 -14.72 -19.43
N GLY A 59 -8.29 -14.70 -18.20
CA GLY A 59 -7.74 -15.44 -17.06
C GLY A 59 -6.48 -14.82 -16.43
N ARG A 60 -6.06 -13.62 -16.86
CA ARG A 60 -4.89 -12.89 -16.36
C ARG A 60 -5.32 -11.64 -15.60
N LEU A 61 -4.57 -11.31 -14.54
CA LEU A 61 -4.77 -10.11 -13.74
C LEU A 61 -3.86 -9.01 -14.30
N LEU A 62 -4.41 -8.17 -15.18
CA LEU A 62 -3.67 -7.08 -15.82
C LEU A 62 -3.79 -5.80 -14.99
N VAL A 63 -2.71 -5.02 -14.94
CA VAL A 63 -2.62 -3.80 -14.14
C VAL A 63 -2.95 -2.58 -14.99
N GLY A 64 -3.89 -1.77 -14.52
CA GLY A 64 -4.30 -0.50 -15.11
C GLY A 64 -5.66 -0.03 -14.61
N HIS A 65 -5.89 1.29 -14.66
CA HIS A 65 -7.14 1.93 -14.20
C HIS A 65 -8.29 1.75 -15.20
N THR A 66 -7.96 1.79 -16.50
CA THR A 66 -8.92 1.65 -17.59
C THR A 66 -8.51 0.53 -18.54
N ALA A 67 -9.46 0.01 -19.32
CA ALA A 67 -9.17 -1.04 -20.28
C ALA A 67 -8.16 -0.63 -21.37
N SER A 68 -8.01 0.66 -21.64
CA SER A 68 -7.03 1.19 -22.61
C SER A 68 -5.60 1.22 -22.11
N GLU A 69 -5.38 1.09 -20.80
CA GLU A 69 -4.04 1.06 -20.16
C GLU A 69 -3.47 -0.35 -20.05
N LEU A 70 -4.32 -1.37 -20.27
CA LEU A 70 -3.92 -2.77 -20.13
C LEU A 70 -2.94 -3.21 -21.20
N SER A 71 -1.90 -3.92 -20.81
CA SER A 71 -1.01 -4.63 -21.72
C SER A 71 -0.67 -6.01 -21.16
N ASP A 72 -0.27 -6.91 -22.05
CA ASP A 72 0.01 -8.29 -21.70
C ASP A 72 1.22 -8.47 -20.80
N GLU A 73 2.15 -7.53 -20.81
CA GLU A 73 3.36 -7.52 -19.98
C GLU A 73 3.10 -6.97 -18.57
N ARG A 74 2.04 -6.18 -18.40
CA ARG A 74 1.72 -5.51 -17.14
C ARG A 74 0.75 -6.34 -16.30
N THR A 75 1.20 -7.48 -15.80
CA THR A 75 0.42 -8.32 -14.88
C THR A 75 0.71 -7.96 -13.43
N LEU A 76 -0.22 -8.28 -12.51
CA LEU A 76 0.00 -8.14 -11.07
C LEU A 76 1.24 -8.92 -10.61
N GLN A 77 1.48 -10.10 -11.21
CA GLN A 77 2.68 -10.89 -10.91
C GLN A 77 3.93 -10.15 -11.32
N ALA A 78 4.03 -9.72 -12.58
CA ALA A 78 5.26 -9.15 -13.13
C ALA A 78 5.62 -7.80 -12.49
N LEU A 79 4.62 -6.97 -12.15
CA LEU A 79 4.87 -5.64 -11.60
C LEU A 79 5.01 -5.62 -10.08
N TYR A 80 4.35 -6.54 -9.36
CA TYR A 80 4.28 -6.47 -7.89
C TYR A 80 4.68 -7.78 -7.20
N LEU A 81 4.02 -8.90 -7.49
CA LEU A 81 4.19 -10.10 -6.65
C LEU A 81 5.55 -10.77 -6.82
N ASP A 82 6.01 -10.96 -8.05
CA ASP A 82 7.32 -11.58 -8.32
C ASP A 82 8.48 -10.72 -7.79
N PRO A 83 8.53 -9.40 -8.07
CA PRO A 83 9.60 -8.56 -7.55
C PRO A 83 9.56 -8.41 -6.03
N LEU A 84 8.37 -8.32 -5.39
CA LEU A 84 8.27 -8.32 -3.93
C LEU A 84 8.80 -9.62 -3.32
N GLN A 85 8.41 -10.78 -3.87
CA GLN A 85 8.88 -12.07 -3.36
C GLN A 85 10.40 -12.21 -3.49
N ALA A 86 10.98 -11.77 -4.61
CA ALA A 86 12.42 -11.78 -4.81
C ALA A 86 13.13 -10.85 -3.80
N LEU A 87 12.66 -9.61 -3.67
CA LEU A 87 13.21 -8.64 -2.72
C LEU A 87 13.17 -9.16 -1.28
N ILE A 88 12.02 -9.70 -0.85
CA ILE A 88 11.83 -10.21 0.51
C ILE A 88 12.78 -11.39 0.80
N ARG A 89 12.97 -12.28 -0.16
CA ARG A 89 13.95 -13.40 -0.03
C ARG A 89 15.38 -12.88 0.13
N ASP A 90 15.76 -11.90 -0.68
CA ASP A 90 17.12 -11.32 -0.66
C ASP A 90 17.36 -10.50 0.62
N GLN A 91 16.31 -9.93 1.22
CA GLN A 91 16.39 -9.14 2.45
C GLN A 91 16.05 -9.92 3.74
N GLY A 92 16.08 -11.23 3.69
CA GLY A 92 15.93 -12.09 4.87
C GLY A 92 14.50 -12.11 5.44
N GLY A 93 13.50 -11.99 4.57
CA GLY A 93 12.09 -12.15 4.93
C GLY A 93 11.34 -10.83 5.19
N LYS A 94 11.91 -9.68 4.82
CA LYS A 94 11.31 -8.34 5.05
C LYS A 94 11.37 -7.48 3.79
N VAL A 95 10.46 -6.52 3.67
CA VAL A 95 10.51 -5.53 2.58
C VAL A 95 11.60 -4.48 2.83
N TYR A 96 11.70 -4.02 4.07
CA TYR A 96 12.77 -3.10 4.51
C TYR A 96 13.55 -3.72 5.67
N PRO A 97 14.90 -3.67 5.65
CA PRO A 97 15.72 -4.13 6.76
C PRO A 97 15.34 -3.39 8.06
N GLY A 98 15.07 -4.15 9.13
CA GLY A 98 14.71 -3.58 10.42
C GLY A 98 13.24 -3.21 10.60
N GLN A 99 12.41 -3.25 9.56
CA GLN A 99 10.96 -3.02 9.66
C GLN A 99 10.23 -4.35 9.94
N ASP A 100 9.39 -4.36 10.99
CA ASP A 100 8.60 -5.54 11.39
C ASP A 100 7.14 -5.45 10.93
N GLN A 101 6.66 -4.25 10.53
CA GLN A 101 5.32 -4.07 10.01
C GLN A 101 5.24 -4.59 8.58
N PRO A 102 4.18 -5.34 8.21
CA PRO A 102 3.95 -5.74 6.83
C PRO A 102 3.75 -4.52 5.91
N LEU A 103 4.32 -4.58 4.69
CA LEU A 103 3.91 -3.68 3.63
C LEU A 103 2.46 -3.99 3.24
N ILE A 104 1.65 -2.96 3.02
CA ILE A 104 0.30 -3.11 2.47
C ILE A 104 0.38 -3.05 0.95
N LEU A 105 -0.04 -4.12 0.28
CA LEU A 105 -0.35 -4.09 -1.15
C LEU A 105 -1.87 -3.97 -1.30
N LEU A 106 -2.34 -2.75 -1.58
CA LEU A 106 -3.74 -2.47 -1.84
C LEU A 106 -4.06 -2.81 -3.30
N VAL A 107 -4.95 -3.76 -3.52
CA VAL A 107 -5.33 -4.22 -4.86
C VAL A 107 -6.75 -3.78 -5.15
N ASP A 108 -6.88 -2.78 -6.05
CA ASP A 108 -8.19 -2.26 -6.46
C ASP A 108 -8.75 -3.10 -7.61
N LEU A 109 -9.86 -3.78 -7.32
CA LEU A 109 -10.61 -4.58 -8.29
C LEU A 109 -11.51 -3.67 -9.12
N LYS A 110 -11.07 -3.27 -10.32
CA LYS A 110 -11.77 -2.28 -11.15
C LYS A 110 -13.07 -2.78 -11.74
N GLN A 111 -13.27 -4.10 -11.82
CA GLN A 111 -14.49 -4.71 -12.34
C GLN A 111 -14.65 -6.16 -11.85
N ASP A 112 -15.88 -6.68 -11.94
CA ASP A 112 -16.21 -8.11 -11.70
C ASP A 112 -15.53 -8.67 -10.43
N GLY A 113 -15.69 -7.97 -9.30
CA GLY A 113 -14.99 -8.26 -8.05
C GLY A 113 -14.92 -9.74 -7.68
N PRO A 114 -16.04 -10.49 -7.65
CA PRO A 114 -16.01 -11.91 -7.32
C PRO A 114 -15.17 -12.76 -8.28
N ASP A 115 -15.23 -12.52 -9.59
CA ASP A 115 -14.49 -13.32 -10.57
C ASP A 115 -13.02 -12.94 -10.61
N THR A 116 -12.72 -11.64 -10.50
CA THR A 116 -11.35 -11.12 -10.36
C THR A 116 -10.70 -11.67 -9.08
N TYR A 117 -11.44 -11.70 -7.97
CA TYR A 117 -10.93 -12.26 -6.73
C TYR A 117 -10.68 -13.77 -6.82
N ARG A 118 -11.57 -14.54 -7.46
CA ARG A 118 -11.33 -15.98 -7.67
C ARG A 118 -10.09 -16.28 -8.52
N ALA A 119 -9.77 -15.40 -9.47
CA ALA A 119 -8.52 -15.51 -10.23
C ALA A 119 -7.30 -15.20 -9.33
N LEU A 120 -7.41 -14.18 -8.50
CA LEU A 120 -6.38 -13.78 -7.53
C LEU A 120 -6.17 -14.88 -6.48
N GLU A 121 -7.24 -15.41 -5.88
CA GLU A 121 -7.23 -16.50 -4.89
C GLU A 121 -6.42 -17.71 -5.36
N LYS A 122 -6.56 -18.09 -6.63
CA LYS A 122 -5.82 -19.21 -7.23
C LYS A 122 -4.32 -18.92 -7.37
N LEU A 123 -3.96 -17.64 -7.49
CA LEU A 123 -2.59 -17.18 -7.67
C LEU A 123 -1.83 -17.08 -6.34
N LEU A 124 -2.49 -16.55 -5.30
CA LEU A 124 -1.84 -16.17 -4.03
C LEU A 124 -1.10 -17.30 -3.30
N PRO A 125 -1.52 -18.59 -3.35
CA PRO A 125 -0.76 -19.68 -2.71
C PRO A 125 0.70 -19.81 -3.18
N ALA A 126 1.03 -19.35 -4.39
CA ALA A 126 2.42 -19.34 -4.88
C ALA A 126 3.31 -18.32 -4.15
N TYR A 127 2.70 -17.37 -3.44
CA TYR A 127 3.34 -16.29 -2.68
C TYR A 127 3.10 -16.40 -1.17
N ALA A 128 2.67 -17.56 -0.69
CA ALA A 128 2.32 -17.80 0.72
C ALA A 128 3.48 -17.53 1.68
N ASP A 129 4.72 -17.64 1.21
CA ASP A 129 5.95 -17.41 2.00
C ASP A 129 6.14 -15.92 2.38
N MET A 130 5.52 -14.99 1.66
CA MET A 130 5.60 -13.57 1.96
C MET A 130 4.27 -12.96 2.46
N LEU A 131 3.13 -13.63 2.25
CA LEU A 131 1.82 -13.04 2.48
C LEU A 131 1.31 -13.27 3.91
N THR A 132 0.71 -12.24 4.49
CA THR A 132 -0.16 -12.40 5.66
C THR A 132 -1.29 -13.35 5.30
N SER A 133 -1.56 -14.32 6.17
CA SER A 133 -2.57 -15.34 5.96
C SER A 133 -3.61 -15.37 7.07
N TYR A 134 -4.81 -15.83 6.74
CA TYR A 134 -5.85 -16.21 7.69
C TYR A 134 -6.16 -17.69 7.52
N ARG A 135 -6.26 -18.42 8.63
CA ARG A 135 -6.68 -19.81 8.66
C ARG A 135 -7.51 -20.08 9.91
N ASP A 136 -8.76 -20.49 9.73
CA ASP A 136 -9.66 -20.94 10.82
C ASP A 136 -9.70 -19.99 12.04
N GLY A 137 -9.80 -18.68 11.81
CA GLY A 137 -9.87 -17.66 12.87
C GLY A 137 -8.52 -17.07 13.30
N VAL A 138 -7.40 -17.57 12.76
CA VAL A 138 -6.06 -17.11 13.13
C VAL A 138 -5.44 -16.34 11.97
N VAL A 139 -5.00 -15.10 12.22
CA VAL A 139 -4.18 -14.30 11.31
C VAL A 139 -2.71 -14.52 11.64
N THR A 140 -1.93 -14.92 10.63
CA THR A 140 -0.47 -15.04 10.73
C THR A 140 0.17 -13.96 9.86
N PRO A 141 0.87 -12.98 10.46
CA PRO A 141 1.53 -11.93 9.69
C PRO A 141 2.61 -12.48 8.75
N GLY A 142 2.64 -11.98 7.52
CA GLY A 142 3.72 -12.11 6.55
C GLY A 142 4.46 -10.78 6.36
N ALA A 143 5.37 -10.71 5.41
CA ALA A 143 6.05 -9.46 5.03
C ALA A 143 5.13 -8.50 4.26
N VAL A 144 4.08 -9.02 3.63
CA VAL A 144 3.09 -8.27 2.85
C VAL A 144 1.69 -8.63 3.29
N THR A 145 0.84 -7.64 3.53
CA THR A 145 -0.61 -7.81 3.69
C THR A 145 -1.31 -7.33 2.43
N LEU A 146 -1.94 -8.25 1.68
CA LEU A 146 -2.70 -7.92 0.49
C LEU A 146 -4.13 -7.53 0.90
N VAL A 147 -4.55 -6.33 0.51
CA VAL A 147 -5.85 -5.75 0.85
C VAL A 147 -6.64 -5.47 -0.41
N LEU A 148 -7.89 -5.92 -0.47
CA LEU A 148 -8.78 -5.71 -1.62
C LEU A 148 -9.63 -4.46 -1.41
N THR A 149 -9.74 -3.65 -2.46
CA THR A 149 -10.65 -2.50 -2.53
C THR A 149 -11.39 -2.48 -3.88
N GLY A 150 -12.22 -1.46 -4.14
CA GLY A 150 -12.95 -1.30 -5.40
C GLY A 150 -14.19 -2.16 -5.51
N SER A 151 -14.30 -2.93 -6.60
CA SER A 151 -15.43 -3.85 -6.80
C SER A 151 -15.45 -4.94 -5.75
N SER A 152 -16.50 -4.96 -4.93
CA SER A 152 -16.55 -5.80 -3.72
C SER A 152 -16.42 -7.29 -4.01
N ALA A 153 -15.39 -7.90 -3.44
CA ALA A 153 -15.22 -9.36 -3.36
C ALA A 153 -15.52 -9.90 -1.94
N TRP A 154 -15.89 -9.06 -1.02
CA TRP A 154 -16.12 -9.36 0.39
C TRP A 154 -17.02 -10.56 0.61
N GLN A 155 -18.09 -10.71 -0.17
CA GLN A 155 -19.05 -11.81 -0.03
C GLN A 155 -18.44 -13.19 -0.32
N VAL A 156 -17.42 -13.24 -1.20
CA VAL A 156 -16.65 -14.46 -1.48
C VAL A 156 -15.61 -14.66 -0.39
N LEU A 157 -14.79 -13.65 -0.12
CA LEU A 157 -13.71 -13.67 0.86
C LEU A 157 -14.17 -14.12 2.26
N ARG A 158 -15.33 -13.68 2.72
CA ARG A 158 -15.87 -14.04 4.04
C ARG A 158 -16.21 -15.53 4.21
N MET A 159 -16.37 -16.27 3.11
CA MET A 159 -16.70 -17.69 3.12
C MET A 159 -15.46 -18.59 3.21
N GLU A 160 -14.27 -18.00 3.05
CA GLU A 160 -13.02 -18.74 3.02
C GLU A 160 -12.53 -19.02 4.44
N LYS A 161 -12.12 -20.26 4.68
CA LYS A 161 -11.49 -20.70 5.92
C LYS A 161 -9.97 -20.48 5.91
N GLU A 162 -9.41 -20.37 4.72
CA GLU A 162 -8.01 -20.07 4.47
C GLU A 162 -7.92 -19.05 3.35
N ARG A 163 -7.20 -17.94 3.57
CA ARG A 163 -7.00 -16.89 2.58
C ARG A 163 -5.71 -16.11 2.81
N TYR A 164 -5.24 -15.46 1.76
CA TYR A 164 -4.06 -14.59 1.75
C TYR A 164 -4.44 -13.13 1.40
N ALA A 165 -5.73 -12.82 1.43
CA ALA A 165 -6.24 -11.48 1.17
C ALA A 165 -7.16 -11.03 2.29
N PHE A 166 -7.19 -9.72 2.49
CA PHE A 166 -8.02 -9.00 3.46
C PHE A 166 -8.83 -7.95 2.69
N THR A 167 -9.67 -7.21 3.37
CA THR A 167 -10.52 -6.21 2.71
C THR A 167 -10.38 -4.83 3.32
N ASP A 168 -10.50 -3.84 2.46
CA ASP A 168 -10.82 -2.47 2.78
C ASP A 168 -12.34 -2.32 2.93
N ALA A 169 -12.80 -1.33 3.67
CA ALA A 169 -14.20 -0.96 3.78
C ALA A 169 -14.38 0.56 3.84
N SER A 170 -15.50 1.06 3.35
CA SER A 170 -15.92 2.43 3.59
C SER A 170 -16.62 2.56 4.96
N TYR A 171 -16.79 3.81 5.44
CA TYR A 171 -17.52 4.08 6.68
C TYR A 171 -18.96 3.52 6.67
N VAL A 172 -19.63 3.54 5.50
CA VAL A 172 -20.99 3.00 5.34
C VAL A 172 -20.97 1.47 5.49
N GLU A 173 -19.94 0.81 4.96
CA GLU A 173 -19.79 -0.64 4.99
C GLU A 173 -19.43 -1.19 6.37
N LEU A 174 -18.99 -0.35 7.32
CA LEU A 174 -18.81 -0.76 8.71
C LEU A 174 -20.09 -1.34 9.35
N ASN A 175 -21.26 -0.99 8.80
CA ASN A 175 -22.55 -1.56 9.24
C ASN A 175 -22.81 -2.96 8.65
N LEU A 176 -22.04 -3.39 7.64
CA LEU A 176 -22.03 -4.77 7.19
C LEU A 176 -21.33 -5.61 8.27
N ASN A 177 -21.89 -6.74 8.57
CA ASN A 177 -21.38 -7.61 9.65
C ASN A 177 -20.09 -8.31 9.20
N MET A 178 -19.04 -7.51 8.89
CA MET A 178 -17.71 -8.01 8.52
C MET A 178 -16.95 -8.46 9.76
N PRO A 179 -16.36 -9.66 9.75
CA PRO A 179 -15.45 -10.07 10.81
C PRO A 179 -14.27 -9.10 10.93
N PRO A 180 -13.87 -8.69 12.15
CA PRO A 180 -12.74 -7.78 12.33
C PRO A 180 -11.43 -8.27 11.67
N GLU A 181 -11.21 -9.58 11.68
CA GLU A 181 -10.03 -10.21 11.07
C GLU A 181 -10.04 -10.20 9.53
N ALA A 182 -11.14 -9.83 8.90
CA ALA A 182 -11.21 -9.67 7.45
C ALA A 182 -10.92 -8.23 7.00
N MET A 183 -11.38 -7.25 7.79
CA MET A 183 -11.25 -5.83 7.48
C MET A 183 -10.03 -5.24 8.18
N VAL A 184 -8.98 -4.96 7.43
CA VAL A 184 -7.72 -4.41 7.96
C VAL A 184 -7.50 -2.94 7.58
N MET A 185 -8.34 -2.39 6.69
CA MET A 185 -8.31 -1.01 6.25
C MET A 185 -9.72 -0.41 6.20
N LEU A 186 -9.80 0.90 6.44
CA LEU A 186 -10.98 1.73 6.21
C LEU A 186 -10.57 2.90 5.32
N SER A 187 -11.09 2.92 4.10
CA SER A 187 -10.88 4.01 3.15
C SER A 187 -12.15 4.82 2.95
N GLN A 188 -12.03 6.15 3.05
CA GLN A 188 -13.15 7.05 2.85
C GLN A 188 -12.80 8.15 1.86
N LYS A 189 -13.69 8.40 0.91
CA LYS A 189 -13.51 9.49 -0.05
C LYS A 189 -13.63 10.84 0.62
N TRP A 190 -12.58 11.68 0.55
CA TRP A 190 -12.50 13.00 1.16
C TRP A 190 -13.65 13.91 0.69
N THR A 191 -13.86 13.97 -0.62
CA THR A 191 -14.86 14.84 -1.24
C THR A 191 -16.32 14.46 -0.94
N GLN A 192 -16.58 13.30 -0.32
CA GLN A 192 -17.90 12.92 0.20
C GLN A 192 -18.16 13.49 1.61
N ILE A 193 -17.12 14.00 2.28
CA ILE A 193 -17.23 14.54 3.64
C ILE A 193 -17.07 16.05 3.62
N THR A 194 -16.06 16.55 2.91
CA THR A 194 -15.69 17.96 2.86
C THR A 194 -15.13 18.34 1.49
N HIS A 195 -15.19 19.61 1.17
CA HIS A 195 -14.47 20.23 0.06
C HIS A 195 -13.32 21.13 0.54
N TRP A 196 -12.95 21.04 1.81
CA TRP A 196 -11.83 21.79 2.36
C TRP A 196 -10.52 21.38 1.69
N LYS A 197 -9.75 22.38 1.26
CA LYS A 197 -8.49 22.22 0.53
C LYS A 197 -7.27 22.72 1.33
N GLY A 198 -7.42 22.83 2.66
CA GLY A 198 -6.34 23.33 3.52
C GLY A 198 -6.32 24.84 3.67
N GLU A 199 -7.27 25.57 3.09
CA GLU A 199 -7.38 27.02 3.20
C GLU A 199 -8.44 27.41 4.22
N GLY A 200 -8.08 28.31 5.15
CA GLY A 200 -8.96 28.71 6.25
C GLY A 200 -9.32 27.54 7.19
N PRO A 201 -10.26 27.76 8.11
CA PRO A 201 -10.66 26.74 9.08
C PRO A 201 -11.54 25.66 8.44
N LEU A 202 -11.28 24.39 8.79
CA LEU A 202 -12.21 23.30 8.50
C LEU A 202 -13.50 23.49 9.31
N ASN A 203 -14.64 23.14 8.72
CA ASN A 203 -15.93 23.19 9.41
C ASN A 203 -15.97 22.22 10.60
N GLU A 204 -16.47 22.68 11.77
CA GLU A 204 -16.49 21.87 12.99
C GLU A 204 -17.33 20.58 12.90
N ASN A 205 -18.37 20.55 12.07
CA ASN A 205 -19.16 19.33 11.86
C ASN A 205 -18.41 18.32 10.99
N GLU A 206 -17.68 18.81 9.99
CA GLU A 206 -16.83 17.99 9.13
C GLU A 206 -15.65 17.41 9.94
N ASP A 207 -14.97 18.24 10.76
CA ASP A 207 -13.92 17.78 11.68
C ASP A 207 -14.41 16.66 12.60
N ARG A 208 -15.56 16.89 13.28
CA ARG A 208 -16.15 15.86 14.16
C ARG A 208 -16.46 14.57 13.41
N PHE A 209 -16.93 14.67 12.16
CA PHE A 209 -17.27 13.48 11.38
C PHE A 209 -16.01 12.74 10.91
N ILE A 210 -14.97 13.44 10.47
CA ILE A 210 -13.68 12.87 10.11
C ILE A 210 -13.08 12.09 11.31
N ARG A 211 -13.01 12.73 12.48
CA ARG A 211 -12.51 12.09 13.71
C ARG A 211 -13.35 10.88 14.12
N LYS A 212 -14.67 10.92 13.90
CA LYS A 212 -15.55 9.77 14.14
C LYS A 212 -15.25 8.61 13.21
N ILE A 213 -14.94 8.86 11.93
CA ILE A 213 -14.52 7.83 10.96
C ILE A 213 -13.23 7.18 11.43
N ILE A 214 -12.23 7.99 11.79
CA ILE A 214 -10.93 7.52 12.29
C ILE A 214 -11.13 6.63 13.53
N ALA A 215 -11.86 7.12 14.53
CA ALA A 215 -12.12 6.36 15.75
C ALA A 215 -12.83 5.02 15.47
N LYS A 216 -13.78 5.00 14.53
CA LYS A 216 -14.49 3.78 14.14
C LYS A 216 -13.62 2.77 13.40
N GLY A 217 -12.67 3.23 12.57
CA GLY A 217 -11.66 2.37 11.97
C GLY A 217 -10.77 1.73 13.05
N HIS A 218 -10.26 2.54 13.95
CA HIS A 218 -9.39 2.08 15.04
C HIS A 218 -10.11 1.13 16.02
N GLU A 219 -11.40 1.37 16.35
CA GLU A 219 -12.21 0.45 17.13
C GLU A 219 -12.31 -0.95 16.50
N ARG A 220 -12.12 -1.06 15.19
CA ARG A 220 -12.10 -2.32 14.43
C ARG A 220 -10.69 -2.89 14.24
N GLY A 221 -9.65 -2.17 14.67
CA GLY A 221 -8.26 -2.54 14.41
C GLY A 221 -7.81 -2.28 12.97
N ALA A 222 -8.57 -1.49 12.21
CA ALA A 222 -8.26 -1.15 10.82
C ALA A 222 -7.40 0.11 10.73
N LYS A 223 -6.48 0.15 9.76
CA LYS A 223 -5.79 1.37 9.34
C LYS A 223 -6.75 2.27 8.57
N VAL A 224 -6.71 3.57 8.82
CA VAL A 224 -7.62 4.54 8.19
C VAL A 224 -6.88 5.36 7.12
N ARG A 225 -7.52 5.47 5.95
CA ARG A 225 -7.07 6.27 4.81
C ARG A 225 -8.19 7.15 4.29
N PHE A 226 -7.88 8.40 3.92
CA PHE A 226 -8.75 9.23 3.09
C PHE A 226 -8.13 9.35 1.70
N TYR A 227 -8.91 9.06 0.65
CA TYR A 227 -8.49 9.24 -0.74
C TYR A 227 -9.23 10.40 -1.41
N ALA A 228 -8.76 10.84 -2.58
CA ALA A 228 -9.22 12.05 -3.26
C ALA A 228 -9.10 13.31 -2.39
N THR A 229 -8.07 13.36 -1.55
CA THR A 229 -7.59 14.57 -0.87
C THR A 229 -6.93 15.51 -1.87
N PRO A 230 -6.77 16.82 -1.58
CA PRO A 230 -5.91 17.69 -2.38
C PRO A 230 -4.51 17.09 -2.52
N ASP A 231 -4.03 16.96 -3.77
CA ASP A 231 -2.72 16.34 -4.07
C ASP A 231 -1.79 17.24 -4.91
N GLU A 232 -2.30 18.36 -5.41
CA GLU A 232 -1.48 19.37 -6.08
C GLU A 232 -0.52 20.03 -5.09
N PRO A 233 0.79 20.11 -5.42
CA PRO A 233 1.80 20.71 -4.54
C PRO A 233 1.43 22.11 -4.08
N GLY A 234 1.55 22.37 -2.76
CA GLY A 234 1.26 23.69 -2.21
C GLY A 234 0.83 23.66 -0.75
N PRO A 235 0.73 24.83 -0.12
CA PRO A 235 0.45 24.95 1.31
C PRO A 235 -0.91 24.38 1.71
N GLY A 236 -1.88 24.34 0.80
CA GLY A 236 -3.19 23.72 1.07
C GLY A 236 -3.09 22.21 1.22
N ARG A 237 -2.37 21.54 0.32
CA ARG A 237 -2.10 20.10 0.42
C ARG A 237 -1.38 19.76 1.74
N ASP A 238 -0.32 20.49 2.05
CA ASP A 238 0.48 20.27 3.25
C ASP A 238 -0.35 20.51 4.54
N ALA A 239 -1.27 21.47 4.51
CA ALA A 239 -2.21 21.70 5.61
C ALA A 239 -3.20 20.54 5.77
N VAL A 240 -3.70 19.94 4.68
CA VAL A 240 -4.57 18.77 4.74
C VAL A 240 -3.79 17.55 5.27
N TRP A 241 -2.59 17.29 4.79
CA TRP A 241 -1.75 16.20 5.30
C TRP A 241 -1.43 16.36 6.79
N THR A 242 -1.07 17.58 7.21
CA THR A 242 -0.83 17.90 8.63
C THR A 242 -2.07 17.63 9.47
N TYR A 243 -3.23 18.13 9.03
CA TYR A 243 -4.51 17.90 9.72
C TYR A 243 -4.84 16.41 9.86
N LEU A 244 -4.69 15.64 8.78
CA LEU A 244 -5.00 14.20 8.78
C LEU A 244 -4.10 13.43 9.76
N LEU A 245 -2.79 13.70 9.75
CA LEU A 245 -1.85 13.08 10.71
C LEU A 245 -2.19 13.47 12.15
N ASP A 246 -2.48 14.75 12.41
CA ASP A 246 -2.83 15.24 13.76
C ASP A 246 -4.20 14.72 14.22
N ALA A 247 -5.08 14.37 13.29
CA ALA A 247 -6.36 13.71 13.57
C ALA A 247 -6.20 12.20 13.83
N GLY A 248 -5.02 11.60 13.53
CA GLY A 248 -4.71 10.21 13.78
C GLY A 248 -4.95 9.28 12.58
N VAL A 249 -4.92 9.81 11.34
CA VAL A 249 -4.97 8.98 10.13
C VAL A 249 -3.73 8.12 10.01
N ASP A 250 -3.90 6.87 9.60
CA ASP A 250 -2.78 5.93 9.47
C ASP A 250 -2.03 6.08 8.15
N LEU A 251 -2.73 6.43 7.06
CA LEU A 251 -2.14 6.49 5.72
C LEU A 251 -2.52 7.78 4.99
N ILE A 252 -1.53 8.55 4.59
CA ILE A 252 -1.65 9.71 3.70
C ILE A 252 -1.58 9.22 2.27
N ASN A 253 -2.60 9.55 1.48
CA ASN A 253 -2.78 9.12 0.09
C ASN A 253 -2.24 10.17 -0.87
N THR A 254 -1.35 9.79 -1.79
CA THR A 254 -0.79 10.71 -2.78
C THR A 254 -0.34 9.97 -4.05
N ASP A 255 -0.34 10.69 -5.18
CA ASP A 255 0.34 10.31 -6.43
C ASP A 255 1.77 10.94 -6.48
N ASP A 256 2.10 11.88 -5.56
CA ASP A 256 3.39 12.60 -5.50
C ASP A 256 4.30 12.00 -4.42
N LEU A 257 5.09 10.99 -4.81
CA LEU A 257 5.98 10.27 -3.89
C LEU A 257 7.07 11.18 -3.30
N ASP A 258 7.69 12.02 -4.14
CA ASP A 258 8.72 12.98 -3.73
C ASP A 258 8.13 13.98 -2.72
N GLY A 259 6.97 14.57 -3.06
CA GLY A 259 6.32 15.57 -2.22
C GLY A 259 5.95 15.06 -0.84
N LEU A 260 5.47 13.81 -0.73
CA LEU A 260 5.13 13.25 0.58
C LEU A 260 6.37 12.88 1.38
N SER A 261 7.41 12.36 0.73
CA SER A 261 8.70 12.07 1.38
C SER A 261 9.34 13.33 1.94
N ASP A 262 9.37 14.42 1.16
CA ASP A 262 9.88 15.72 1.58
C ASP A 262 9.06 16.30 2.74
N PHE A 263 7.74 16.16 2.70
CA PHE A 263 6.85 16.60 3.77
C PHE A 263 7.17 15.86 5.11
N PHE A 264 7.36 14.54 5.08
CA PHE A 264 7.74 13.77 6.28
C PHE A 264 9.13 14.15 6.78
N ALA A 265 10.11 14.35 5.89
CA ALA A 265 11.46 14.79 6.26
C ALA A 265 11.45 16.17 6.94
N ALA A 266 10.68 17.13 6.40
CA ALA A 266 10.53 18.46 6.99
C ALA A 266 9.83 18.41 8.37
N ARG A 267 8.82 17.56 8.54
CA ARG A 267 8.10 17.35 9.80
C ARG A 267 9.02 16.74 10.86
N ALA A 268 9.83 15.74 10.52
CA ALA A 268 10.81 15.13 11.43
C ALA A 268 11.84 16.16 11.89
N ALA A 269 12.44 16.92 10.98
CA ALA A 269 13.41 17.98 11.32
C ALA A 269 12.83 19.10 12.21
N SER A 270 11.51 19.30 12.18
CA SER A 270 10.82 20.29 13.02
C SER A 270 10.55 19.78 14.43
N ALA A 271 10.43 18.46 14.62
CA ALA A 271 10.20 17.83 15.93
C ALA A 271 11.48 17.71 16.78
N GLU A 272 12.66 17.82 16.16
CA GLU A 272 13.97 17.77 16.83
C GLU A 272 14.45 19.13 17.38
N LYS A 273 13.72 20.22 17.12
CA LYS A 273 14.02 21.59 17.57
C LYS A 273 13.20 21.98 18.79
#